data_780951d75dce707092c4ecb38a9f6fbb
#
_entry.id   780951d75dce707092c4ecb38a9f6fbb
#
_cell.length_a   1.000
_cell.length_b   1.000
_cell.length_c   1.000
_cell.angle_alpha   90.00
_cell.angle_beta   90.00
_cell.angle_gamma   90.00
#
_symmetry.space_group_name_H-M   'P 1'
#
loop_
_entity.id
_entity.type
_entity.pdbx_description
1 polymer ?
#
loop_
_entity_poly.entity_id
_entity_poly.type
_entity_poly.pdbx_seq_one_letter_code
_entity_poly.pdbx_strand_id
1 'polypeptide(L)'
;MQKVIIIGPAWPLRGGLASFNERLAREFIQMGFATELYTFSMQYPDFLFPGTTQYSTEPAPADLVIHRCIHSMNPFNWIKIGRRIRKQQPDLIVVRYWLPLMGPCLGTLLRLAKGKSTTRVVCIADNIIPHEHRPGDTLFTRYFVKAIDGFITMSDQVLQQLKTFTQQPAELVVHPLYDHFGEIIPKSQARQHLGLPESEKIILFFGFIRKYKGLDILLHAMANPAIRAANIHLLVAGEFYDKPEEYLSIIEQEQLGNQVYMRTDFISDSEVKYYLSAADFVIQPYRNATQSGVTPLAYHFEKPMLVTNVGGLPDRVIHEKTGIITEPDADAIAAGIEALYQKGEAHFIPYMQEEKKLYSWKKMVEALLSIGK
;
A
#
# COMPACT_ATOMS: atom_id res chain seq x y z
N MET A 1 13.13 26.20 -12.83
CA MET A 1 12.42 25.25 -11.94
C MET A 1 12.52 23.88 -12.59
N GLN A 2 13.09 22.90 -11.90
CA GLN A 2 13.23 21.55 -12.44
C GLN A 2 11.84 20.92 -12.58
N LYS A 3 11.63 20.21 -13.69
CA LYS A 3 10.36 19.58 -14.01
C LYS A 3 10.39 18.08 -13.71
N VAL A 4 9.40 17.61 -12.93
CA VAL A 4 9.20 16.21 -12.59
C VAL A 4 7.88 15.70 -13.18
N ILE A 5 7.90 14.53 -13.79
CA ILE A 5 6.69 13.83 -14.24
C ILE A 5 6.60 12.50 -13.47
N ILE A 6 5.47 12.27 -12.81
CA ILE A 6 5.18 11.01 -12.14
C ILE A 6 4.22 10.21 -13.03
N ILE A 7 4.58 8.95 -13.37
CA ILE A 7 3.77 8.06 -14.19
C ILE A 7 3.31 6.88 -13.35
N GLY A 8 2.01 6.76 -13.15
CA GLY A 8 1.40 5.69 -12.35
C GLY A 8 -0.06 5.95 -12.04
N PRO A 9 -0.70 5.08 -11.22
CA PRO A 9 -2.06 5.33 -10.76
C PRO A 9 -2.15 6.66 -10.02
N ALA A 10 -3.20 7.42 -10.27
CA ALA A 10 -3.60 8.63 -9.58
C ALA A 10 -5.10 8.86 -9.86
N TRP A 11 -5.72 9.84 -9.22
CA TRP A 11 -7.12 10.17 -9.51
C TRP A 11 -7.43 10.18 -11.02
N PRO A 12 -8.53 9.61 -11.50
CA PRO A 12 -9.68 9.07 -10.76
C PRO A 12 -9.52 7.61 -10.29
N LEU A 13 -8.34 7.00 -10.43
CA LEU A 13 -8.09 5.67 -9.90
C LEU A 13 -7.97 5.73 -8.36
N ARG A 14 -8.37 4.64 -7.69
CA ARG A 14 -8.36 4.54 -6.23
C ARG A 14 -7.31 3.55 -5.70
N GLY A 15 -7.05 3.62 -4.40
CA GLY A 15 -6.22 2.68 -3.65
C GLY A 15 -4.80 3.18 -3.41
N GLY A 16 -4.04 2.44 -2.61
CA GLY A 16 -2.76 2.88 -2.03
C GLY A 16 -1.70 3.34 -3.04
N LEU A 17 -1.68 2.82 -4.27
CA LEU A 17 -0.75 3.30 -5.30
C LEU A 17 -1.10 4.71 -5.79
N ALA A 18 -2.40 5.01 -5.94
CA ALA A 18 -2.86 6.32 -6.36
C ALA A 18 -2.57 7.36 -5.27
N SER A 19 -3.01 7.10 -4.04
CA SER A 19 -2.77 7.97 -2.89
C SER A 19 -1.28 8.23 -2.64
N PHE A 20 -0.43 7.18 -2.79
CA PHE A 20 1.02 7.35 -2.69
C PHE A 20 1.58 8.30 -3.76
N ASN A 21 1.21 8.12 -5.03
CA ASN A 21 1.73 8.95 -6.12
C ASN A 21 1.28 10.40 -5.99
N GLU A 22 0.06 10.63 -5.54
CA GLU A 22 -0.46 11.98 -5.28
C GLU A 22 0.27 12.65 -4.11
N ARG A 23 0.50 11.91 -3.02
CA ARG A 23 1.27 12.43 -1.89
C ARG A 23 2.73 12.71 -2.27
N LEU A 24 3.35 11.83 -3.06
CA LEU A 24 4.70 12.04 -3.61
C LEU A 24 4.76 13.31 -4.48
N ALA A 25 3.74 13.55 -5.32
CA ALA A 25 3.68 14.77 -6.13
C ALA A 25 3.61 16.03 -5.26
N ARG A 26 2.83 16.01 -4.19
CA ARG A 26 2.77 17.12 -3.22
C ARG A 26 4.13 17.37 -2.57
N GLU A 27 4.88 16.32 -2.21
CA GLU A 27 6.22 16.49 -1.64
C GLU A 27 7.19 17.14 -2.64
N PHE A 28 7.20 16.69 -3.90
CA PHE A 28 7.99 17.36 -4.94
C PHE A 28 7.61 18.82 -5.10
N ILE A 29 6.31 19.17 -5.10
CA ILE A 29 5.82 20.55 -5.19
C ILE A 29 6.28 21.38 -3.99
N GLN A 30 6.17 20.84 -2.77
CA GLN A 30 6.65 21.50 -1.55
C GLN A 30 8.17 21.75 -1.57
N MET A 31 8.93 20.86 -2.19
CA MET A 31 10.37 21.03 -2.40
C MET A 31 10.73 21.95 -3.59
N GLY A 32 9.75 22.57 -4.25
CA GLY A 32 9.94 23.57 -5.30
C GLY A 32 10.06 23.02 -6.72
N PHE A 33 9.62 21.78 -6.99
CA PHE A 33 9.62 21.19 -8.33
C PHE A 33 8.29 21.43 -9.05
N ALA A 34 8.35 21.71 -10.37
CA ALA A 34 7.16 21.69 -11.22
C ALA A 34 6.74 20.22 -11.49
N THR A 35 5.67 19.77 -10.88
CA THR A 35 5.30 18.33 -10.87
C THR A 35 3.94 18.10 -11.53
N GLU A 36 3.89 17.13 -12.45
CA GLU A 36 2.67 16.68 -13.11
C GLU A 36 2.55 15.14 -13.01
N LEU A 37 1.31 14.66 -12.84
CA LEU A 37 1.00 13.22 -12.84
C LEU A 37 0.41 12.79 -14.19
N TYR A 38 0.87 11.65 -14.70
CA TYR A 38 0.33 10.99 -15.88
C TYR A 38 -0.26 9.65 -15.44
N THR A 39 -1.60 9.57 -15.44
CA THR A 39 -2.33 8.40 -14.98
C THR A 39 -3.09 7.73 -16.12
N PHE A 40 -3.68 6.59 -15.81
CA PHE A 40 -4.34 5.75 -16.79
C PHE A 40 -5.76 6.22 -17.10
N SER A 41 -6.08 6.31 -18.40
CA SER A 41 -7.45 6.37 -18.88
C SER A 41 -8.10 4.97 -18.83
N MET A 42 -7.26 3.92 -19.02
CA MET A 42 -7.59 2.51 -18.80
C MET A 42 -6.35 1.80 -18.25
N GLN A 43 -6.42 1.38 -16.97
CA GLN A 43 -5.35 0.66 -16.29
C GLN A 43 -5.46 -0.84 -16.52
N TYR A 44 -6.62 -1.42 -16.24
CA TYR A 44 -6.97 -2.80 -16.51
C TYR A 44 -8.27 -2.86 -17.28
N PRO A 45 -8.44 -3.82 -18.21
CA PRO A 45 -9.76 -4.21 -18.67
C PRO A 45 -10.66 -4.60 -17.49
N ASP A 46 -11.92 -4.21 -17.50
CA ASP A 46 -12.84 -4.41 -16.37
C ASP A 46 -12.93 -5.86 -15.90
N PHE A 47 -12.86 -6.82 -16.84
CA PHE A 47 -12.89 -8.26 -16.54
C PHE A 47 -11.64 -8.79 -15.83
N LEU A 48 -10.54 -8.02 -15.76
CA LEU A 48 -9.31 -8.36 -15.05
C LEU A 48 -9.24 -7.68 -13.67
N PHE A 49 -10.17 -6.78 -13.38
CA PHE A 49 -10.18 -6.09 -12.09
C PHE A 49 -11.04 -6.87 -11.09
N PRO A 50 -10.47 -7.32 -9.96
CA PRO A 50 -11.17 -8.18 -9.02
C PRO A 50 -12.16 -7.43 -8.10
N GLY A 51 -12.06 -6.11 -8.00
CA GLY A 51 -12.93 -5.28 -7.16
C GLY A 51 -14.17 -4.74 -7.89
N THR A 52 -15.05 -4.05 -7.17
CA THR A 52 -16.31 -3.48 -7.69
C THR A 52 -16.06 -2.37 -8.71
N THR A 53 -15.08 -1.49 -8.46
CA THR A 53 -14.68 -0.41 -9.38
C THR A 53 -13.21 -0.03 -9.18
N GLN A 54 -12.59 0.47 -10.24
CA GLN A 54 -11.22 1.01 -10.19
C GLN A 54 -11.21 2.49 -9.81
N TYR A 55 -12.37 3.14 -9.73
CA TYR A 55 -12.48 4.59 -9.65
C TYR A 55 -12.88 5.06 -8.26
N SER A 56 -12.30 6.20 -7.85
CA SER A 56 -12.65 6.92 -6.64
C SER A 56 -13.99 7.63 -6.81
N THR A 57 -14.72 7.74 -5.71
CA THR A 57 -15.92 8.59 -5.58
C THR A 57 -15.58 10.00 -5.09
N GLU A 58 -14.34 10.22 -4.67
CA GLU A 58 -13.88 11.53 -4.20
C GLU A 58 -13.63 12.51 -5.35
N PRO A 59 -13.77 13.83 -5.12
CA PRO A 59 -13.50 14.85 -6.12
C PRO A 59 -12.02 14.84 -6.53
N ALA A 60 -11.75 15.42 -7.72
CA ALA A 60 -10.38 15.57 -8.18
C ALA A 60 -9.57 16.47 -7.23
N PRO A 61 -8.31 16.09 -6.87
CA PRO A 61 -7.42 16.95 -6.12
C PRO A 61 -7.18 18.27 -6.87
N ALA A 62 -7.59 19.40 -6.26
CA ALA A 62 -7.49 20.72 -6.88
C ALA A 62 -6.05 21.26 -6.91
N ASP A 63 -5.17 20.71 -6.08
CA ASP A 63 -3.77 21.09 -5.89
C ASP A 63 -2.79 20.35 -6.81
N LEU A 64 -3.26 19.39 -7.60
CA LEU A 64 -2.43 18.53 -8.45
C LEU A 64 -2.81 18.66 -9.94
N VAL A 65 -1.79 18.66 -10.80
CA VAL A 65 -1.98 18.59 -12.26
C VAL A 65 -1.95 17.11 -12.67
N ILE A 66 -3.13 16.53 -12.97
CA ILE A 66 -3.28 15.11 -13.30
C ILE A 66 -3.78 14.95 -14.73
N HIS A 67 -3.02 14.24 -15.57
CA HIS A 67 -3.36 13.90 -16.94
C HIS A 67 -3.84 12.46 -17.04
N ARG A 68 -5.15 12.24 -17.13
CA ARG A 68 -5.76 10.92 -17.38
C ARG A 68 -5.68 10.56 -18.85
N CYS A 69 -4.58 9.91 -19.29
CA CYS A 69 -4.35 9.76 -20.73
C CYS A 69 -3.64 8.46 -21.15
N ILE A 70 -3.12 7.64 -20.24
CA ILE A 70 -2.40 6.40 -20.59
C ILE A 70 -3.40 5.26 -20.72
N HIS A 71 -3.39 4.56 -21.86
CA HIS A 71 -4.19 3.36 -22.10
C HIS A 71 -3.26 2.13 -22.11
N SER A 72 -3.32 1.31 -21.07
CA SER A 72 -2.35 0.21 -20.83
C SER A 72 -2.22 -0.81 -21.95
N MET A 73 -3.28 -0.98 -22.76
CA MET A 73 -3.35 -2.00 -23.82
C MET A 73 -3.29 -1.43 -25.26
N ASN A 74 -3.02 -0.11 -25.42
CA ASN A 74 -3.01 0.51 -26.76
C ASN A 74 -1.61 1.03 -27.16
N PRO A 75 -0.86 0.33 -28.01
CA PRO A 75 0.49 0.74 -28.41
C PRO A 75 0.57 2.11 -29.10
N PHE A 76 -0.46 2.49 -29.87
CA PHE A 76 -0.50 3.82 -30.50
C PHE A 76 -0.62 4.93 -29.47
N ASN A 77 -1.36 4.67 -28.38
CA ASN A 77 -1.43 5.59 -27.24
C ASN A 77 -0.07 5.74 -26.56
N TRP A 78 0.68 4.65 -26.34
CA TRP A 78 2.01 4.70 -25.73
C TRP A 78 2.97 5.59 -26.51
N ILE A 79 2.94 5.47 -27.85
CA ILE A 79 3.75 6.30 -28.75
C ILE A 79 3.34 7.77 -28.64
N LYS A 80 2.04 8.05 -28.68
CA LYS A 80 1.50 9.42 -28.58
C LYS A 80 1.91 10.07 -27.26
N ILE A 81 1.71 9.37 -26.13
CA ILE A 81 2.00 9.92 -24.79
C ILE A 81 3.50 10.04 -24.55
N GLY A 82 4.31 9.04 -24.94
CA GLY A 82 5.77 9.13 -24.83
C GLY A 82 6.34 10.33 -25.57
N ARG A 83 5.87 10.58 -26.82
CA ARG A 83 6.26 11.78 -27.58
C ARG A 83 5.78 13.09 -26.96
N ARG A 84 4.57 13.10 -26.35
CA ARG A 84 4.04 14.27 -25.62
C ARG A 84 4.91 14.61 -24.42
N ILE A 85 5.29 13.60 -23.61
CA ILE A 85 6.17 13.79 -22.45
C ILE A 85 7.55 14.28 -22.89
N ARG A 86 8.14 13.69 -23.94
CA ARG A 86 9.43 14.11 -24.50
C ARG A 86 9.45 15.60 -24.91
N LYS A 87 8.37 16.10 -25.49
CA LYS A 87 8.27 17.54 -25.86
C LYS A 87 8.29 18.47 -24.65
N GLN A 88 7.93 17.99 -23.46
CA GLN A 88 7.97 18.76 -22.22
C GLN A 88 9.35 18.82 -21.59
N GLN A 89 10.30 17.98 -22.06
CA GLN A 89 11.69 17.92 -21.58
C GLN A 89 11.80 17.87 -20.04
N PRO A 90 11.15 16.89 -19.36
CA PRO A 90 11.28 16.80 -17.91
C PRO A 90 12.72 16.44 -17.52
N ASP A 91 13.17 16.96 -16.38
CA ASP A 91 14.47 16.62 -15.80
C ASP A 91 14.45 15.20 -15.20
N LEU A 92 13.29 14.83 -14.62
CA LEU A 92 13.07 13.54 -13.98
C LEU A 92 11.70 12.97 -14.35
N ILE A 93 11.68 11.70 -14.71
CA ILE A 93 10.46 10.89 -14.78
C ILE A 93 10.53 9.87 -13.65
N VAL A 94 9.56 9.89 -12.74
CA VAL A 94 9.34 8.85 -11.74
C VAL A 94 8.24 7.93 -12.24
N VAL A 95 8.50 6.63 -12.33
CA VAL A 95 7.50 5.65 -12.76
C VAL A 95 7.24 4.65 -11.66
N ARG A 96 5.97 4.31 -11.43
CA ARG A 96 5.56 3.24 -10.52
C ARG A 96 5.46 1.91 -11.26
N TYR A 97 6.03 0.84 -10.67
CA TYR A 97 5.97 -0.50 -11.24
C TYR A 97 5.53 -1.53 -10.19
N TRP A 98 4.40 -2.20 -10.44
CA TRP A 98 3.79 -3.12 -9.49
C TRP A 98 3.34 -4.45 -10.11
N LEU A 99 3.30 -4.54 -11.45
CA LEU A 99 2.83 -5.73 -12.16
C LEU A 99 3.50 -5.86 -13.51
N PRO A 100 4.04 -7.05 -13.88
CA PRO A 100 4.71 -7.30 -15.18
C PRO A 100 3.86 -6.94 -16.40
N LEU A 101 2.55 -7.13 -16.34
CA LEU A 101 1.61 -6.75 -17.41
C LEU A 101 1.76 -5.29 -17.88
N MET A 102 2.19 -4.40 -16.99
CA MET A 102 2.45 -2.98 -17.32
C MET A 102 3.78 -2.78 -18.08
N GLY A 103 4.64 -3.79 -18.10
CA GLY A 103 5.99 -3.70 -18.68
C GLY A 103 6.03 -3.24 -20.14
N PRO A 104 5.26 -3.82 -21.07
CA PRO A 104 5.23 -3.38 -22.46
C PRO A 104 4.78 -1.93 -22.62
N CYS A 105 3.72 -1.53 -21.94
CA CYS A 105 3.19 -0.17 -21.98
C CYS A 105 4.21 0.84 -21.44
N LEU A 106 4.60 0.69 -20.19
CA LEU A 106 5.51 1.63 -19.51
C LEU A 106 6.89 1.62 -20.16
N GLY A 107 7.44 0.44 -20.48
CA GLY A 107 8.76 0.33 -21.10
C GLY A 107 8.84 1.01 -22.48
N THR A 108 7.80 0.91 -23.32
CA THR A 108 7.74 1.59 -24.61
C THR A 108 7.56 3.10 -24.46
N LEU A 109 6.62 3.51 -23.60
CA LEU A 109 6.34 4.90 -23.32
C LEU A 109 7.59 5.64 -22.80
N LEU A 110 8.29 5.03 -21.84
CA LEU A 110 9.50 5.63 -21.23
C LEU A 110 10.66 5.77 -22.21
N ARG A 111 10.93 4.79 -23.07
CA ARG A 111 11.95 4.91 -24.13
C ARG A 111 11.66 6.07 -25.08
N LEU A 112 10.38 6.25 -25.42
CA LEU A 112 9.96 7.36 -26.29
C LEU A 112 9.99 8.70 -25.58
N ALA A 113 9.65 8.73 -24.29
CA ALA A 113 9.69 9.93 -23.46
C ALA A 113 11.13 10.41 -23.24
N LYS A 114 12.04 9.50 -22.89
CA LYS A 114 13.46 9.78 -22.70
C LYS A 114 14.13 10.18 -24.04
N GLY A 115 13.94 9.39 -25.08
CA GLY A 115 14.60 9.61 -26.38
C GLY A 115 16.13 9.70 -26.24
N LYS A 116 16.72 10.78 -26.78
CA LYS A 116 18.16 11.13 -26.65
C LYS A 116 18.38 12.29 -25.67
N SER A 117 17.39 12.62 -24.84
CA SER A 117 17.47 13.71 -23.87
C SER A 117 18.27 13.32 -22.62
N THR A 118 18.59 14.33 -21.79
CA THR A 118 19.21 14.15 -20.47
C THR A 118 18.18 13.76 -19.38
N THR A 119 16.91 13.56 -19.75
CA THR A 119 15.86 13.14 -18.84
C THR A 119 16.25 11.83 -18.14
N ARG A 120 16.26 11.84 -16.82
CA ARG A 120 16.44 10.61 -16.02
C ARG A 120 15.11 9.93 -15.81
N VAL A 121 15.13 8.60 -15.79
CA VAL A 121 13.96 7.77 -15.53
C VAL A 121 14.24 6.90 -14.31
N VAL A 122 13.55 7.16 -13.21
CA VAL A 122 13.68 6.42 -11.96
C VAL A 122 12.38 5.67 -11.66
N CYS A 123 12.51 4.41 -11.25
CA CYS A 123 11.38 3.55 -10.94
C CYS A 123 11.24 3.35 -9.44
N ILE A 124 10.03 3.52 -8.91
CA ILE A 124 9.65 2.95 -7.62
C ILE A 124 9.03 1.58 -7.91
N ALA A 125 9.73 0.52 -7.47
CA ALA A 125 9.31 -0.85 -7.71
C ALA A 125 8.65 -1.44 -6.46
N ASP A 126 7.34 -1.73 -6.57
CA ASP A 126 6.57 -2.38 -5.51
C ASP A 126 6.73 -3.90 -5.53
N ASN A 127 6.70 -4.48 -6.75
CA ASN A 127 6.90 -5.90 -6.99
C ASN A 127 7.63 -6.09 -8.33
N ILE A 128 8.63 -6.95 -8.36
CA ILE A 128 9.36 -7.36 -9.57
C ILE A 128 8.88 -8.74 -10.03
N ILE A 129 8.69 -9.64 -9.07
CA ILE A 129 8.13 -10.97 -9.29
C ILE A 129 6.74 -11.00 -8.68
N PRO A 130 5.68 -11.24 -9.46
CA PRO A 130 4.32 -11.26 -8.93
C PRO A 130 4.10 -12.48 -8.04
N HIS A 131 3.17 -12.39 -7.09
CA HIS A 131 2.77 -13.52 -6.23
C HIS A 131 2.10 -14.64 -7.04
N GLU A 132 1.42 -14.29 -8.14
CA GLU A 132 0.80 -15.21 -9.09
C GLU A 132 1.56 -15.13 -10.42
N HIS A 133 2.33 -16.15 -10.73
CA HIS A 133 3.12 -16.20 -11.97
C HIS A 133 2.24 -16.42 -13.19
N ARG A 134 2.48 -15.64 -14.24
CA ARG A 134 1.85 -15.76 -15.56
C ARG A 134 2.90 -15.93 -16.67
N PRO A 135 2.57 -16.63 -17.75
CA PRO A 135 3.45 -16.70 -18.93
C PRO A 135 3.76 -15.29 -19.45
N GLY A 136 5.06 -15.00 -19.65
CA GLY A 136 5.51 -13.70 -20.15
C GLY A 136 5.99 -12.70 -19.09
N ASP A 137 5.68 -12.90 -17.80
CA ASP A 137 6.04 -11.96 -16.73
C ASP A 137 7.53 -11.59 -16.73
N THR A 138 8.41 -12.58 -16.82
CA THR A 138 9.87 -12.37 -16.87
C THR A 138 10.29 -11.56 -18.10
N LEU A 139 9.70 -11.82 -19.26
CA LEU A 139 9.99 -11.09 -20.50
C LEU A 139 9.57 -9.62 -20.40
N PHE A 140 8.35 -9.38 -19.90
CA PHE A 140 7.81 -8.04 -19.72
C PHE A 140 8.61 -7.23 -18.70
N THR A 141 8.99 -7.84 -17.59
CA THR A 141 9.85 -7.21 -16.58
C THR A 141 11.23 -6.89 -17.18
N ARG A 142 11.89 -7.83 -17.87
CA ARG A 142 13.18 -7.59 -18.55
C ARG A 142 13.08 -6.48 -19.61
N TYR A 143 11.97 -6.39 -20.31
CA TYR A 143 11.74 -5.31 -21.26
C TYR A 143 11.62 -3.96 -20.55
N PHE A 144 10.88 -3.91 -19.46
CA PHE A 144 10.65 -2.69 -18.67
C PHE A 144 11.95 -2.16 -18.04
N VAL A 145 12.68 -2.99 -17.30
CA VAL A 145 13.87 -2.55 -16.53
C VAL A 145 14.96 -1.92 -17.39
N LYS A 146 15.03 -2.30 -18.68
CA LYS A 146 15.98 -1.70 -19.64
C LYS A 146 15.67 -0.24 -20.00
N ALA A 147 14.52 0.30 -19.59
CA ALA A 147 14.15 1.70 -19.82
C ALA A 147 14.46 2.61 -18.61
N ILE A 148 15.00 2.06 -17.53
CA ILE A 148 15.15 2.70 -16.23
C ILE A 148 16.62 2.99 -15.95
N ASP A 149 16.92 4.15 -15.36
CA ASP A 149 18.27 4.57 -14.99
C ASP A 149 18.60 4.27 -13.51
N GLY A 150 17.58 4.17 -12.65
CA GLY A 150 17.75 3.86 -11.24
C GLY A 150 16.44 3.39 -10.62
N PHE A 151 16.53 2.65 -9.52
CA PHE A 151 15.40 2.03 -8.85
C PHE A 151 15.35 2.37 -7.38
N ILE A 152 14.17 2.66 -6.87
CA ILE A 152 13.87 2.67 -5.44
C ILE A 152 12.99 1.45 -5.14
N THR A 153 13.35 0.70 -4.12
CA THR A 153 12.53 -0.38 -3.55
C THR A 153 12.19 -0.05 -2.11
N MET A 154 11.06 -0.56 -1.60
CA MET A 154 10.64 -0.32 -0.22
C MET A 154 10.71 -1.59 0.64
N SER A 155 11.22 -2.69 0.08
CA SER A 155 11.46 -3.96 0.74
C SER A 155 12.77 -4.58 0.25
N ASP A 156 13.52 -5.21 1.14
CA ASP A 156 14.76 -5.90 0.79
C ASP A 156 14.50 -7.06 -0.18
N GLN A 157 13.42 -7.80 0.01
CA GLN A 157 13.03 -8.88 -0.89
C GLN A 157 12.89 -8.39 -2.34
N VAL A 158 12.23 -7.25 -2.56
CA VAL A 158 12.08 -6.66 -3.90
C VAL A 158 13.43 -6.20 -4.45
N LEU A 159 14.30 -5.65 -3.59
CA LEU A 159 15.66 -5.26 -3.97
C LEU A 159 16.48 -6.47 -4.46
N GLN A 160 16.44 -7.58 -3.73
CA GLN A 160 17.16 -8.81 -4.13
C GLN A 160 16.58 -9.40 -5.43
N GLN A 161 15.24 -9.44 -5.58
CA GLN A 161 14.60 -9.84 -6.82
C GLN A 161 15.02 -8.96 -8.00
N LEU A 162 15.06 -7.63 -7.81
CA LEU A 162 15.44 -6.69 -8.86
C LEU A 162 16.86 -6.93 -9.37
N LYS A 163 17.81 -7.24 -8.49
CA LYS A 163 19.20 -7.55 -8.86
C LYS A 163 19.34 -8.73 -9.83
N THR A 164 18.34 -9.61 -9.91
CA THR A 164 18.32 -10.71 -10.90
C THR A 164 17.91 -10.25 -12.31
N PHE A 165 17.36 -9.05 -12.45
CA PHE A 165 16.86 -8.50 -13.72
C PHE A 165 17.77 -7.38 -14.28
N THR A 166 18.48 -6.65 -13.43
CA THR A 166 19.28 -5.48 -13.85
C THR A 166 20.47 -5.22 -12.92
N GLN A 167 21.50 -4.55 -13.46
CA GLN A 167 22.65 -4.04 -12.72
C GLN A 167 22.57 -2.51 -12.49
N GLN A 168 21.45 -1.88 -12.87
CA GLN A 168 21.26 -0.45 -12.63
C GLN A 168 21.25 -0.13 -11.13
N PRO A 169 21.65 1.08 -10.74
CA PRO A 169 21.61 1.51 -9.34
C PRO A 169 20.23 1.26 -8.71
N ALA A 170 20.24 0.69 -7.52
CA ALA A 170 19.02 0.42 -6.76
C ALA A 170 19.23 0.71 -5.27
N GLU A 171 18.28 1.39 -4.65
CA GLU A 171 18.34 1.79 -3.25
C GLU A 171 17.08 1.32 -2.50
N LEU A 172 17.28 0.86 -1.26
CA LEU A 172 16.20 0.54 -0.35
C LEU A 172 15.82 1.78 0.45
N VAL A 173 14.62 2.28 0.24
CA VAL A 173 14.06 3.42 1.00
C VAL A 173 12.83 2.96 1.76
N VAL A 174 12.75 3.27 3.03
CA VAL A 174 11.58 2.92 3.86
C VAL A 174 10.34 3.58 3.28
N HIS A 175 9.24 2.81 3.20
CA HIS A 175 7.96 3.32 2.73
C HIS A 175 7.51 4.51 3.59
N PRO A 176 7.32 5.72 3.04
CA PRO A 176 6.91 6.88 3.83
C PRO A 176 5.54 6.69 4.52
N LEU A 177 5.27 7.47 5.56
CA LEU A 177 3.96 7.44 6.22
C LEU A 177 2.85 7.89 5.27
N TYR A 178 1.67 7.35 5.48
CA TYR A 178 0.44 7.81 4.84
C TYR A 178 -0.19 8.98 5.61
N ASP A 179 0.51 10.12 5.67
CA ASP A 179 0.11 11.32 6.41
C ASP A 179 -1.07 12.11 5.79
N HIS A 180 -1.48 11.73 4.58
CA HIS A 180 -2.57 12.37 3.85
C HIS A 180 -3.97 11.78 4.15
N PHE A 181 -4.06 10.70 4.93
CA PHE A 181 -5.34 10.14 5.36
C PHE A 181 -5.96 10.87 6.57
N GLY A 182 -5.38 11.99 6.96
CA GLY A 182 -5.84 12.85 8.04
C GLY A 182 -5.11 12.65 9.36
N GLU A 183 -5.46 13.47 10.33
CA GLU A 183 -4.86 13.46 11.66
C GLU A 183 -5.47 12.38 12.57
N ILE A 184 -4.71 12.01 13.61
CA ILE A 184 -5.22 11.16 14.69
C ILE A 184 -6.37 11.88 15.38
N ILE A 185 -7.50 11.21 15.53
CA ILE A 185 -8.67 11.75 16.24
C ILE A 185 -8.92 10.94 17.52
N PRO A 186 -9.63 11.50 18.51
CA PRO A 186 -10.00 10.77 19.72
C PRO A 186 -10.76 9.47 19.38
N LYS A 187 -10.40 8.37 20.06
CA LYS A 187 -11.00 7.04 19.87
C LYS A 187 -12.52 7.06 20.04
N SER A 188 -13.03 7.79 21.04
CA SER A 188 -14.48 7.96 21.26
C SER A 188 -15.19 8.61 20.06
N GLN A 189 -14.59 9.67 19.49
CA GLN A 189 -15.14 10.33 18.29
C GLN A 189 -15.15 9.39 17.09
N ALA A 190 -14.06 8.62 16.89
CA ALA A 190 -13.98 7.66 15.79
C ALA A 190 -15.02 6.54 15.94
N ARG A 191 -15.18 5.99 17.13
CA ARG A 191 -16.18 4.96 17.44
C ARG A 191 -17.60 5.47 17.26
N GLN A 192 -17.91 6.68 17.74
CA GLN A 192 -19.20 7.31 17.53
C GLN A 192 -19.53 7.46 16.04
N HIS A 193 -18.56 7.93 15.22
CA HIS A 193 -18.73 8.06 13.76
C HIS A 193 -19.05 6.71 13.09
N LEU A 194 -18.37 5.64 13.52
CA LEU A 194 -18.54 4.29 12.95
C LEU A 194 -19.72 3.51 13.58
N GLY A 195 -20.41 4.07 14.56
CA GLY A 195 -21.49 3.38 15.30
C GLY A 195 -20.98 2.18 16.11
N LEU A 196 -19.75 2.28 16.66
CA LEU A 196 -19.12 1.24 17.49
C LEU A 196 -19.24 1.59 18.97
N PRO A 197 -19.40 0.59 19.87
CA PRO A 197 -19.42 0.82 21.31
C PRO A 197 -18.11 1.42 21.83
N GLU A 198 -18.22 2.38 22.74
CA GLU A 198 -17.06 3.12 23.24
C GLU A 198 -16.13 2.27 24.12
N SER A 199 -16.70 1.38 24.95
CA SER A 199 -15.97 0.61 25.96
C SER A 199 -15.42 -0.74 25.50
N GLU A 200 -15.71 -1.16 24.27
CA GLU A 200 -15.26 -2.46 23.76
C GLU A 200 -13.77 -2.48 23.42
N LYS A 201 -13.19 -3.67 23.52
CA LYS A 201 -11.85 -3.97 23.00
C LYS A 201 -11.98 -4.29 21.52
N ILE A 202 -11.39 -3.47 20.65
CA ILE A 202 -11.55 -3.60 19.19
C ILE A 202 -10.21 -3.70 18.51
N ILE A 203 -9.95 -4.83 17.84
CA ILE A 203 -8.84 -4.99 16.91
C ILE A 203 -9.30 -4.78 15.47
N LEU A 204 -8.41 -4.32 14.61
CA LEU A 204 -8.71 -3.95 13.22
C LEU A 204 -7.94 -4.82 12.22
N PHE A 205 -8.67 -5.44 11.30
CA PHE A 205 -8.15 -5.91 10.02
C PHE A 205 -8.50 -4.88 8.94
N PHE A 206 -7.51 -4.34 8.22
CA PHE A 206 -7.71 -3.23 7.29
C PHE A 206 -7.22 -3.52 5.86
N GLY A 207 -7.96 -3.00 4.87
CA GLY A 207 -7.63 -3.03 3.44
C GLY A 207 -8.25 -4.20 2.69
N PHE A 208 -8.00 -4.29 1.37
CA PHE A 208 -8.60 -5.31 0.50
C PHE A 208 -8.48 -6.71 1.08
N ILE A 209 -9.60 -7.44 1.11
CA ILE A 209 -9.66 -8.81 1.62
C ILE A 209 -9.22 -9.76 0.51
N ARG A 210 -8.06 -10.39 0.72
CA ARG A 210 -7.44 -11.38 -0.18
C ARG A 210 -6.91 -12.54 0.64
N LYS A 211 -6.91 -13.73 0.06
CA LYS A 211 -6.51 -14.98 0.74
C LYS A 211 -5.12 -14.90 1.39
N TYR A 212 -4.16 -14.27 0.70
CA TYR A 212 -2.81 -14.12 1.24
C TYR A 212 -2.74 -13.24 2.50
N LYS A 213 -3.76 -12.39 2.75
CA LYS A 213 -3.84 -11.55 3.94
C LYS A 213 -4.37 -12.26 5.19
N GLY A 214 -4.86 -13.50 5.05
CA GLY A 214 -5.11 -14.40 6.17
C GLY A 214 -6.27 -14.01 7.08
N LEU A 215 -7.29 -13.30 6.57
CA LEU A 215 -8.49 -12.98 7.37
C LEU A 215 -9.14 -14.26 7.93
N ASP A 216 -9.11 -15.36 7.20
CA ASP A 216 -9.60 -16.65 7.64
C ASP A 216 -8.84 -17.19 8.86
N ILE A 217 -7.49 -17.04 8.92
CA ILE A 217 -6.71 -17.41 10.10
C ILE A 217 -7.12 -16.54 11.30
N LEU A 218 -7.30 -15.24 11.08
CA LEU A 218 -7.73 -14.34 12.15
C LEU A 218 -9.13 -14.67 12.66
N LEU A 219 -10.07 -15.04 11.78
CA LEU A 219 -11.40 -15.47 12.18
C LEU A 219 -11.35 -16.72 13.06
N HIS A 220 -10.52 -17.71 12.73
CA HIS A 220 -10.29 -18.86 13.61
C HIS A 220 -9.61 -18.47 14.93
N ALA A 221 -8.68 -17.50 14.92
CA ALA A 221 -8.08 -16.97 16.14
C ALA A 221 -9.12 -16.29 17.05
N MET A 222 -10.12 -15.60 16.48
CA MET A 222 -11.22 -14.97 17.23
C MET A 222 -12.10 -16.00 17.95
N ALA A 223 -12.15 -17.24 17.47
CA ALA A 223 -12.89 -18.33 18.10
C ALA A 223 -12.19 -18.90 19.36
N ASN A 224 -10.92 -18.54 19.60
CA ASN A 224 -10.17 -18.98 20.77
C ASN A 224 -10.89 -18.61 22.08
N PRO A 225 -11.04 -19.56 23.04
CA PRO A 225 -11.77 -19.31 24.30
C PRO A 225 -11.25 -18.10 25.10
N ALA A 226 -9.95 -17.84 25.09
CA ALA A 226 -9.36 -16.71 25.82
C ALA A 226 -9.74 -15.37 25.17
N ILE A 227 -9.75 -15.28 23.83
CA ILE A 227 -10.21 -14.09 23.09
C ILE A 227 -11.69 -13.81 23.37
N ARG A 228 -12.53 -14.85 23.38
CA ARG A 228 -13.96 -14.74 23.74
C ARG A 228 -14.15 -14.29 25.18
N ALA A 229 -13.44 -14.91 26.14
CA ALA A 229 -13.51 -14.56 27.55
C ALA A 229 -13.03 -13.10 27.81
N ALA A 230 -12.07 -12.62 27.05
CA ALA A 230 -11.58 -11.24 27.12
C ALA A 230 -12.50 -10.22 26.44
N ASN A 231 -13.60 -10.65 25.80
CA ASN A 231 -14.57 -9.83 25.08
C ASN A 231 -13.89 -8.92 24.02
N ILE A 232 -13.00 -9.50 23.21
CA ILE A 232 -12.30 -8.79 22.14
C ILE A 232 -13.13 -8.91 20.86
N HIS A 233 -13.38 -7.79 20.19
CA HIS A 233 -14.12 -7.70 18.94
C HIS A 233 -13.19 -7.43 17.78
N LEU A 234 -13.52 -7.94 16.60
CA LEU A 234 -12.80 -7.70 15.36
C LEU A 234 -13.59 -6.76 14.47
N LEU A 235 -12.98 -5.65 14.08
CA LEU A 235 -13.46 -4.79 13.00
C LEU A 235 -12.73 -5.17 11.71
N VAL A 236 -13.46 -5.72 10.74
CA VAL A 236 -12.98 -5.98 9.39
C VAL A 236 -13.39 -4.80 8.51
N ALA A 237 -12.41 -4.09 7.95
CA ALA A 237 -12.65 -2.90 7.13
C ALA A 237 -11.93 -3.00 5.79
N GLY A 238 -12.70 -3.19 4.70
CA GLY A 238 -12.18 -3.23 3.33
C GLY A 238 -12.92 -4.19 2.42
N GLU A 239 -12.83 -3.93 1.15
CA GLU A 239 -13.57 -4.62 0.08
C GLU A 239 -13.03 -6.03 -0.18
N PHE A 240 -13.95 -6.99 -0.42
CA PHE A 240 -13.59 -8.33 -0.86
C PHE A 240 -13.05 -8.34 -2.29
N TYR A 241 -11.87 -8.95 -2.47
CA TYR A 241 -11.28 -9.29 -3.76
C TYR A 241 -11.27 -10.82 -3.98
N ASP A 242 -11.66 -11.58 -2.97
CA ASP A 242 -11.92 -13.02 -3.00
C ASP A 242 -13.40 -13.27 -2.70
N LYS A 243 -13.83 -14.53 -2.75
CA LYS A 243 -15.21 -14.92 -2.50
C LYS A 243 -15.61 -14.70 -1.04
N PRO A 244 -16.61 -13.86 -0.75
CA PRO A 244 -17.05 -13.57 0.61
C PRO A 244 -17.54 -14.80 1.39
N GLU A 245 -18.11 -15.77 0.66
CA GLU A 245 -18.77 -16.95 1.24
C GLU A 245 -17.80 -17.79 2.10
N GLU A 246 -16.50 -17.84 1.73
CA GLU A 246 -15.48 -18.55 2.51
C GLU A 246 -15.33 -17.95 3.91
N TYR A 247 -15.35 -16.63 4.04
CA TYR A 247 -15.19 -15.92 5.31
C TYR A 247 -16.50 -15.90 6.12
N LEU A 248 -17.63 -15.71 5.46
CA LEU A 248 -18.95 -15.71 6.11
C LEU A 248 -19.28 -17.08 6.70
N SER A 249 -18.91 -18.16 6.01
CA SER A 249 -19.08 -19.52 6.54
C SER A 249 -18.26 -19.79 7.81
N ILE A 250 -17.04 -19.24 7.91
CA ILE A 250 -16.23 -19.33 9.14
C ILE A 250 -16.91 -18.56 10.28
N ILE A 251 -17.42 -17.33 10.01
CA ILE A 251 -18.12 -16.54 11.03
C ILE A 251 -19.35 -17.30 11.56
N GLU A 252 -20.08 -17.97 10.71
CA GLU A 252 -21.25 -18.76 11.09
C GLU A 252 -20.85 -20.03 11.88
N GLN A 253 -19.93 -20.82 11.35
CA GLN A 253 -19.46 -22.07 11.96
C GLN A 253 -18.83 -21.84 13.35
N GLU A 254 -18.03 -20.78 13.46
CA GLU A 254 -17.39 -20.40 14.72
C GLU A 254 -18.29 -19.51 15.61
N GLN A 255 -19.53 -19.24 15.22
CA GLN A 255 -20.49 -18.42 15.98
C GLN A 255 -19.95 -17.03 16.36
N LEU A 256 -19.29 -16.33 15.42
CA LEU A 256 -18.65 -15.04 15.65
C LEU A 256 -19.54 -13.83 15.36
N GLY A 257 -20.83 -14.01 15.02
CA GLY A 257 -21.70 -12.95 14.54
C GLY A 257 -21.80 -11.72 15.45
N ASN A 258 -21.70 -11.91 16.77
CA ASN A 258 -21.73 -10.81 17.74
C ASN A 258 -20.32 -10.24 18.08
N GLN A 259 -19.27 -10.83 17.52
CA GLN A 259 -17.87 -10.50 17.85
C GLN A 259 -17.13 -9.86 16.67
N VAL A 260 -17.71 -9.88 15.46
CA VAL A 260 -17.10 -9.39 14.24
C VAL A 260 -17.98 -8.33 13.57
N TYR A 261 -17.43 -7.13 13.45
CA TYR A 261 -18.02 -6.02 12.69
C TYR A 261 -17.49 -6.04 11.26
N MET A 262 -18.34 -6.38 10.29
CA MET A 262 -17.99 -6.39 8.87
C MET A 262 -18.31 -5.03 8.23
N ARG A 263 -17.30 -4.37 7.65
CA ARG A 263 -17.41 -3.14 6.84
C ARG A 263 -16.68 -3.41 5.53
N THR A 264 -17.41 -4.03 4.59
CA THR A 264 -16.82 -4.65 3.38
C THR A 264 -16.99 -3.82 2.12
N ASP A 265 -17.41 -2.58 2.26
CA ASP A 265 -17.33 -1.59 1.20
C ASP A 265 -15.91 -1.02 1.08
N PHE A 266 -15.63 -0.37 -0.04
CA PHE A 266 -14.39 0.38 -0.18
C PHE A 266 -14.35 1.54 0.81
N ILE A 267 -13.29 1.59 1.60
CA ILE A 267 -13.07 2.70 2.55
C ILE A 267 -12.39 3.85 1.80
N SER A 268 -13.08 4.99 1.70
CA SER A 268 -12.53 6.20 1.07
C SER A 268 -11.38 6.78 1.90
N ASP A 269 -10.48 7.51 1.25
CA ASP A 269 -9.30 8.09 1.90
C ASP A 269 -9.67 8.99 3.09
N SER A 270 -10.79 9.72 2.99
CA SER A 270 -11.35 10.57 4.06
C SER A 270 -11.84 9.79 5.30
N GLU A 271 -12.26 8.54 5.12
CA GLU A 271 -12.80 7.69 6.18
C GLU A 271 -11.72 6.87 6.91
N VAL A 272 -10.54 6.65 6.32
CA VAL A 272 -9.46 5.81 6.87
C VAL A 272 -9.13 6.19 8.32
N LYS A 273 -9.04 7.48 8.63
CA LYS A 273 -8.72 7.98 9.98
C LYS A 273 -9.67 7.47 11.06
N TYR A 274 -10.96 7.29 10.74
CA TYR A 274 -11.95 6.80 11.71
C TYR A 274 -11.70 5.35 12.07
N TYR A 275 -11.43 4.49 11.08
CA TYR A 275 -11.15 3.07 11.31
C TYR A 275 -9.88 2.86 12.12
N LEU A 276 -8.79 3.54 11.75
CA LEU A 276 -7.51 3.42 12.46
C LEU A 276 -7.61 4.01 13.89
N SER A 277 -8.26 5.16 14.06
CA SER A 277 -8.40 5.79 15.39
C SER A 277 -9.35 5.02 16.31
N ALA A 278 -10.38 4.33 15.77
CA ALA A 278 -11.33 3.55 16.58
C ALA A 278 -10.72 2.28 17.18
N ALA A 279 -9.74 1.69 16.52
CA ALA A 279 -9.12 0.44 16.94
C ALA A 279 -8.14 0.60 18.10
N ASP A 280 -7.95 -0.47 18.88
CA ASP A 280 -6.87 -0.56 19.86
C ASP A 280 -5.58 -1.03 19.18
N PHE A 281 -5.67 -2.05 18.32
CA PHE A 281 -4.54 -2.67 17.63
C PHE A 281 -4.90 -3.00 16.18
N VAL A 282 -3.88 -3.02 15.29
CA VAL A 282 -4.02 -3.44 13.90
C VAL A 282 -3.43 -4.84 13.73
N ILE A 283 -4.19 -5.75 13.11
CA ILE A 283 -3.79 -7.14 12.91
C ILE A 283 -3.55 -7.40 11.43
N GLN A 284 -2.35 -7.87 11.10
CA GLN A 284 -1.92 -8.25 9.75
C GLN A 284 -1.54 -9.73 9.73
N PRO A 285 -2.51 -10.65 9.65
CA PRO A 285 -2.32 -12.10 9.81
C PRO A 285 -1.90 -12.77 8.49
N TYR A 286 -1.01 -12.11 7.73
CA TYR A 286 -0.71 -12.46 6.35
C TYR A 286 -0.02 -13.82 6.24
N ARG A 287 -0.33 -14.56 5.16
CA ARG A 287 0.36 -15.80 4.77
C ARG A 287 1.61 -15.53 3.95
N ASN A 288 1.60 -14.42 3.24
CA ASN A 288 2.72 -13.99 2.40
C ASN A 288 2.64 -12.48 2.18
N ALA A 289 3.79 -11.79 2.22
CA ALA A 289 3.85 -10.37 1.90
C ALA A 289 5.28 -9.95 1.53
N THR A 290 5.44 -9.17 0.48
CA THR A 290 6.69 -8.46 0.21
C THR A 290 6.80 -7.22 1.10
N GLN A 291 5.68 -6.51 1.27
CA GLN A 291 5.49 -5.34 2.13
C GLN A 291 3.99 -5.14 2.36
N SER A 292 3.64 -4.29 3.32
CA SER A 292 2.26 -3.91 3.59
C SER A 292 2.11 -2.39 3.66
N GLY A 293 1.16 -1.83 2.90
CA GLY A 293 0.75 -0.44 3.02
C GLY A 293 0.01 -0.13 4.33
N VAL A 294 -0.47 -1.17 5.02
CA VAL A 294 -1.13 -1.02 6.33
C VAL A 294 -0.13 -0.70 7.44
N THR A 295 1.10 -1.20 7.35
CA THR A 295 2.16 -0.94 8.34
C THR A 295 2.50 0.56 8.47
N PRO A 296 2.86 1.31 7.41
CA PRO A 296 3.11 2.74 7.52
C PRO A 296 1.86 3.55 7.91
N LEU A 297 0.66 3.05 7.56
CA LEU A 297 -0.60 3.64 8.00
C LEU A 297 -0.79 3.48 9.52
N ALA A 298 -0.54 2.29 10.05
CA ALA A 298 -0.59 2.02 11.49
C ALA A 298 0.44 2.88 12.27
N TYR A 299 1.64 3.08 11.72
CA TYR A 299 2.61 4.02 12.30
C TYR A 299 2.12 5.46 12.31
N HIS A 300 1.49 5.93 11.21
CA HIS A 300 0.93 7.28 11.17
C HIS A 300 -0.09 7.49 12.28
N PHE A 301 -1.01 6.55 12.47
CA PHE A 301 -2.05 6.61 13.49
C PHE A 301 -1.60 6.09 14.88
N GLU A 302 -0.31 5.80 15.06
CA GLU A 302 0.27 5.31 16.33
C GLU A 302 -0.46 4.07 16.86
N LYS A 303 -0.86 3.15 15.96
CA LYS A 303 -1.54 1.90 16.30
C LYS A 303 -0.57 0.73 16.37
N PRO A 304 -0.34 0.17 17.56
CA PRO A 304 0.50 -1.02 17.67
C PRO A 304 -0.07 -2.17 16.87
N MET A 305 0.82 -3.01 16.34
CA MET A 305 0.45 -4.02 15.37
C MET A 305 0.71 -5.43 15.87
N LEU A 306 -0.12 -6.39 15.42
CA LEU A 306 0.30 -7.77 15.30
C LEU A 306 0.57 -8.06 13.83
N VAL A 307 1.74 -8.61 13.54
CA VAL A 307 2.11 -9.06 12.19
C VAL A 307 2.59 -10.50 12.25
N THR A 308 2.34 -11.26 11.19
CA THR A 308 2.91 -12.60 11.04
C THR A 308 4.35 -12.54 10.55
N ASN A 309 5.14 -13.56 10.92
CA ASN A 309 6.55 -13.72 10.55
C ASN A 309 6.69 -14.17 9.08
N VAL A 310 6.21 -13.34 8.14
CA VAL A 310 6.23 -13.64 6.71
C VAL A 310 6.76 -12.47 5.89
N GLY A 311 7.61 -12.79 4.92
CA GLY A 311 8.17 -11.82 3.98
C GLY A 311 8.82 -10.62 4.66
N GLY A 312 8.46 -9.41 4.23
CA GLY A 312 9.02 -8.16 4.77
C GLY A 312 8.22 -7.53 5.92
N LEU A 313 7.20 -8.20 6.47
CA LEU A 313 6.42 -7.66 7.58
C LEU A 313 7.24 -7.50 8.87
N PRO A 314 8.02 -8.53 9.32
CA PRO A 314 8.80 -8.43 10.56
C PRO A 314 9.92 -7.38 10.47
N ASP A 315 10.39 -7.03 9.26
CA ASP A 315 11.43 -6.00 9.10
C ASP A 315 10.98 -4.60 9.53
N ARG A 316 9.67 -4.41 9.70
CA ARG A 316 9.03 -3.12 9.99
C ARG A 316 8.35 -3.06 11.34
N VAL A 317 8.37 -4.14 12.10
CA VAL A 317 7.76 -4.22 13.44
C VAL A 317 8.83 -4.69 14.43
N ILE A 318 9.13 -3.86 15.41
CA ILE A 318 10.06 -4.23 16.46
C ILE A 318 9.25 -4.99 17.52
N HIS A 319 9.51 -6.31 17.61
CA HIS A 319 8.79 -7.19 18.52
C HIS A 319 8.80 -6.65 19.96
N GLU A 320 7.62 -6.66 20.60
CA GLU A 320 7.35 -6.12 21.95
C GLU A 320 7.53 -4.59 22.13
N LYS A 321 7.96 -3.86 21.08
CA LYS A 321 8.11 -2.40 21.12
C LYS A 321 7.07 -1.68 20.25
N THR A 322 7.00 -2.00 18.97
CA THR A 322 6.00 -1.39 18.08
C THR A 322 4.86 -2.34 17.73
N GLY A 323 4.95 -3.59 18.20
CA GLY A 323 3.93 -4.61 18.01
C GLY A 323 4.41 -5.99 18.43
N ILE A 324 3.63 -6.99 18.04
CA ILE A 324 3.91 -8.42 18.26
C ILE A 324 4.11 -9.12 16.92
N ILE A 325 5.13 -9.95 16.83
CA ILE A 325 5.39 -10.83 15.67
C ILE A 325 5.01 -12.26 16.06
N THR A 326 4.20 -12.93 15.24
CA THR A 326 3.72 -14.31 15.47
C THR A 326 3.89 -15.16 14.23
N GLU A 327 3.77 -16.48 14.38
CA GLU A 327 3.62 -17.39 13.24
C GLU A 327 2.22 -17.23 12.61
N PRO A 328 2.03 -17.58 11.30
CA PRO A 328 0.77 -17.40 10.59
C PRO A 328 -0.23 -18.56 10.86
N ASP A 329 -0.53 -18.81 12.12
CA ASP A 329 -1.52 -19.76 12.57
C ASP A 329 -2.46 -19.14 13.62
N ALA A 330 -3.65 -19.74 13.79
CA ALA A 330 -4.72 -19.16 14.61
C ALA A 330 -4.34 -19.08 16.10
N ASP A 331 -3.67 -20.08 16.64
CA ASP A 331 -3.33 -20.12 18.08
C ASP A 331 -2.22 -19.10 18.39
N ALA A 332 -1.20 -19.00 17.54
CA ALA A 332 -0.14 -17.99 17.68
C ALA A 332 -0.68 -16.57 17.57
N ILE A 333 -1.63 -16.32 16.64
CA ILE A 333 -2.28 -15.02 16.50
C ILE A 333 -3.14 -14.72 17.74
N ALA A 334 -3.91 -15.68 18.25
CA ALA A 334 -4.69 -15.50 19.47
C ALA A 334 -3.80 -15.13 20.67
N ALA A 335 -2.72 -15.89 20.89
CA ALA A 335 -1.74 -15.57 21.93
C ALA A 335 -1.09 -14.19 21.76
N GLY A 336 -0.78 -13.81 20.52
CA GLY A 336 -0.26 -12.48 20.19
C GLY A 336 -1.24 -11.34 20.49
N ILE A 337 -2.53 -11.54 20.21
CA ILE A 337 -3.60 -10.58 20.55
C ILE A 337 -3.69 -10.44 22.08
N GLU A 338 -3.67 -11.53 22.83
CA GLU A 338 -3.63 -11.46 24.30
C GLU A 338 -2.43 -10.68 24.83
N ALA A 339 -1.24 -10.94 24.26
CA ALA A 339 -0.01 -10.23 24.65
C ALA A 339 -0.10 -8.72 24.37
N LEU A 340 -0.75 -8.29 23.27
CA LEU A 340 -1.01 -6.87 22.98
C LEU A 340 -1.87 -6.24 24.08
N TYR A 341 -2.98 -6.89 24.47
CA TYR A 341 -3.86 -6.38 25.52
C TYR A 341 -3.25 -6.43 26.92
N GLN A 342 -2.43 -7.44 27.22
CA GLN A 342 -1.69 -7.51 28.50
C GLN A 342 -0.71 -6.35 28.67
N LYS A 343 -0.03 -5.95 27.59
CA LYS A 343 0.89 -4.79 27.61
C LYS A 343 0.13 -3.46 27.55
N GLY A 344 -0.98 -3.41 26.82
CA GLY A 344 -1.78 -2.20 26.58
C GLY A 344 -1.18 -1.22 25.57
N GLU A 345 -2.02 -0.42 24.91
CA GLU A 345 -1.58 0.54 23.87
C GLU A 345 -0.47 1.49 24.38
N ALA A 346 -0.60 1.99 25.62
CA ALA A 346 0.34 2.96 26.20
C ALA A 346 1.80 2.46 26.26
N HIS A 347 2.01 1.13 26.33
CA HIS A 347 3.35 0.54 26.30
C HIS A 347 4.04 0.78 24.95
N PHE A 348 3.30 0.68 23.86
CA PHE A 348 3.86 0.71 22.49
C PHE A 348 4.01 2.12 21.93
N ILE A 349 3.14 3.05 22.30
CA ILE A 349 3.05 4.39 21.68
C ILE A 349 4.39 5.14 21.66
N PRO A 350 5.18 5.20 22.74
CA PRO A 350 6.47 5.91 22.72
C PRO A 350 7.44 5.34 21.66
N TYR A 351 7.48 4.03 21.50
CA TYR A 351 8.31 3.37 20.48
C TYR A 351 7.76 3.61 19.07
N MET A 352 6.44 3.62 18.89
CA MET A 352 5.80 3.96 17.61
C MET A 352 6.14 5.40 17.18
N GLN A 353 6.11 6.36 18.13
CA GLN A 353 6.45 7.75 17.88
C GLN A 353 7.91 7.96 17.51
N GLU A 354 8.82 7.19 18.09
CA GLU A 354 10.23 7.24 17.71
C GLU A 354 10.46 6.62 16.34
N GLU A 355 9.94 5.43 16.11
CA GLU A 355 10.14 4.69 14.87
C GLU A 355 9.54 5.41 13.66
N LYS A 356 8.37 6.04 13.79
CA LYS A 356 7.73 6.75 12.67
C LYS A 356 8.56 7.90 12.09
N LYS A 357 9.55 8.44 12.82
CA LYS A 357 10.47 9.47 12.32
C LYS A 357 11.35 9.00 11.17
N LEU A 358 11.51 7.67 11.01
CA LEU A 358 12.26 7.07 9.91
C LEU A 358 11.52 7.13 8.57
N TYR A 359 10.19 7.29 8.59
CA TYR A 359 9.29 7.18 7.44
C TYR A 359 9.04 8.54 6.79
N SER A 360 10.05 9.10 6.13
CA SER A 360 10.06 10.47 5.62
C SER A 360 9.81 10.55 4.11
N TRP A 361 8.83 11.34 3.69
CA TRP A 361 8.59 11.70 2.28
C TRP A 361 9.78 12.46 1.69
N LYS A 362 10.40 13.37 2.46
CA LYS A 362 11.58 14.10 2.05
C LYS A 362 12.74 13.16 1.69
N LYS A 363 13.00 12.13 2.52
CA LYS A 363 14.03 11.12 2.21
C LYS A 363 13.71 10.35 0.93
N MET A 364 12.44 10.02 0.68
CA MET A 364 12.01 9.38 -0.56
C MET A 364 12.32 10.25 -1.77
N VAL A 365 11.99 11.54 -1.73
CA VAL A 365 12.27 12.49 -2.82
C VAL A 365 13.78 12.68 -3.01
N GLU A 366 14.56 12.83 -1.94
CA GLU A 366 16.02 12.97 -2.00
C GLU A 366 16.65 11.73 -2.66
N ALA A 367 16.24 10.53 -2.33
CA ALA A 367 16.68 9.29 -2.97
C ALA A 367 16.32 9.25 -4.46
N LEU A 368 15.10 9.63 -4.85
CA LEU A 368 14.68 9.73 -6.24
C LEU A 368 15.50 10.77 -7.04
N LEU A 369 15.92 11.84 -6.39
CA LEU A 369 16.73 12.89 -7.00
C LEU A 369 18.21 12.48 -7.13
N SER A 370 18.72 11.62 -6.28
CA SER A 370 20.14 11.21 -6.26
C SER A 370 20.43 9.98 -7.11
N ILE A 371 19.56 8.98 -7.11
CA ILE A 371 19.80 7.71 -7.79
C ILE A 371 19.85 7.85 -9.31
N GLY A 372 20.77 7.13 -9.98
CA GLY A 372 20.92 7.15 -11.44
C GLY A 372 21.56 8.44 -11.99
N LYS A 373 22.27 9.22 -11.14
CA LYS A 373 23.11 10.36 -11.56
C LYS A 373 24.42 9.89 -12.11
#